data_2a269d163103ad129fce59cb1b09ba92
#
_entry.id   2a269d163103ad129fce59cb1b09ba92
#
_cell.length_a   1.000
_cell.length_b   1.000
_cell.length_c   1.000
_cell.angle_alpha   90.00
_cell.angle_beta   90.00
_cell.angle_gamma   90.00
#
_symmetry.space_group_name_H-M   'P 1'
#
loop_
_entity.id
_entity.type
_entity.pdbx_description
1 polymer ?
#
loop_
_entity_poly.entity_id
_entity_poly.type
_entity_poly.pdbx_seq_one_letter_code
_entity_poly.pdbx_strand_id
1 'polypeptide(L)'
;KEGDGVYSKSTAKNWTSETLPSGPPEPERLASFFLTGGLVATHSNGKNRDAIWNSIKRKEAYATSGPRILLWFNLVNAPNGEEVPMGANIKMSENPRFVVKAAGSFIQKPGCPEYTYNALGKDKLEHLCKNECYNPSDIRKQIDRIEIVRIRPQSYKGENISSLIEDTWKVFKCPKSSSDCSFSFTVKIKLISKVYK
;
A
#
# COMPACT_ATOMS: atom_id res chain seq x y z
N LYS A 1 -25.08 -7.42 1.06
CA LYS A 1 -25.66 -6.07 1.06
C LYS A 1 -24.60 -5.17 1.67
N GLU A 2 -23.97 -4.37 0.84
CA GLU A 2 -23.05 -3.33 1.24
C GLU A 2 -23.73 -2.43 2.25
N GLY A 3 -23.01 -2.15 3.34
CA GLY A 3 -23.51 -1.29 4.40
C GLY A 3 -23.65 0.14 3.93
N ASP A 4 -24.74 0.45 3.31
CA ASP A 4 -25.06 1.78 2.75
C ASP A 4 -25.30 2.85 3.82
N GLY A 5 -25.14 2.51 5.08
CA GLY A 5 -25.66 3.39 6.12
C GLY A 5 -24.65 4.38 6.66
N VAL A 6 -23.50 3.94 7.10
CA VAL A 6 -22.66 4.76 8.00
C VAL A 6 -21.51 5.49 7.28
N TYR A 7 -21.02 4.96 6.17
CA TYR A 7 -19.84 5.49 5.48
C TYR A 7 -20.07 5.80 4.00
N SER A 8 -21.31 6.07 3.59
CA SER A 8 -21.60 6.52 2.24
C SER A 8 -21.12 7.96 2.01
N LYS A 9 -20.87 8.34 0.75
CA LYS A 9 -20.52 9.74 0.40
C LYS A 9 -21.55 10.74 0.89
N SER A 10 -22.82 10.36 0.99
CA SER A 10 -23.91 11.21 1.51
C SER A 10 -23.79 11.41 3.03
N THR A 11 -23.40 10.38 3.74
CA THR A 11 -23.20 10.43 5.20
C THR A 11 -21.94 11.21 5.56
N ALA A 12 -20.85 11.04 4.79
CA ALA A 12 -19.60 11.76 5.00
C ALA A 12 -19.74 13.28 4.88
N LYS A 13 -20.70 13.77 4.08
CA LYS A 13 -21.00 15.20 3.98
C LYS A 13 -21.58 15.81 5.26
N ASN A 14 -22.16 15.00 6.11
CA ASN A 14 -22.79 15.41 7.36
C ASN A 14 -21.87 15.26 8.57
N TRP A 15 -20.64 14.80 8.37
CA TRP A 15 -19.68 14.65 9.44
C TRP A 15 -19.03 15.99 9.77
N THR A 16 -19.39 16.51 10.93
CA THR A 16 -18.72 17.66 11.55
C THR A 16 -17.99 17.20 12.80
N SER A 17 -17.10 18.03 13.32
CA SER A 17 -16.46 17.80 14.61
C SER A 17 -17.45 17.62 15.76
N GLU A 18 -18.67 18.08 15.60
CA GLU A 18 -19.75 18.03 16.59
C GLU A 18 -20.59 16.75 16.44
N THR A 19 -20.70 16.20 15.25
CA THR A 19 -21.50 14.98 14.99
C THR A 19 -20.70 13.69 15.16
N LEU A 20 -19.38 13.75 15.03
CA LEU A 20 -18.49 12.60 15.26
C LEU A 20 -18.58 12.01 16.72
N PRO A 21 -18.71 12.82 17.78
CA PRO A 21 -18.83 12.29 19.14
C PRO A 21 -20.25 11.94 19.56
N SER A 22 -21.28 12.28 18.80
CA SER A 22 -22.69 12.16 19.22
C SER A 22 -23.32 10.81 18.89
N GLY A 23 -22.59 9.90 18.24
CA GLY A 23 -23.01 8.51 18.10
C GLY A 23 -22.89 7.76 19.46
N PRO A 24 -23.72 6.75 19.72
CA PRO A 24 -23.44 5.85 20.82
C PRO A 24 -22.03 5.31 20.65
N PRO A 25 -21.25 5.10 21.72
CA PRO A 25 -19.94 4.50 21.62
C PRO A 25 -20.11 3.09 21.06
N GLU A 26 -20.09 3.00 19.73
CA GLU A 26 -20.08 1.69 19.08
C GLU A 26 -18.80 0.99 19.55
N PRO A 27 -18.90 -0.27 19.95
CA PRO A 27 -17.72 -1.06 20.24
C PRO A 27 -16.81 -0.96 19.03
N GLU A 28 -15.57 -0.56 19.23
CA GLU A 28 -14.52 -0.38 18.17
C GLU A 28 -14.49 -1.46 17.11
N ARG A 29 -15.07 -2.62 17.39
CA ARG A 29 -15.17 -3.77 16.55
C ARG A 29 -16.26 -3.75 15.51
N LEU A 30 -17.42 -3.16 15.80
CA LEU A 30 -18.46 -2.99 14.79
C LEU A 30 -17.91 -2.11 13.66
N ALA A 31 -17.20 -1.04 13.99
CA ALA A 31 -16.57 -0.17 13.00
C ALA A 31 -15.50 -0.90 12.16
N SER A 32 -14.71 -1.79 12.75
CA SER A 32 -13.66 -2.51 12.02
C SER A 32 -14.19 -3.48 10.96
N PHE A 33 -15.41 -3.98 11.09
CA PHE A 33 -16.06 -4.82 10.07
C PHE A 33 -16.59 -4.03 8.87
N PHE A 34 -16.78 -2.72 9.03
CA PHE A 34 -17.24 -1.83 7.96
C PHE A 34 -16.09 -1.09 7.27
N LEU A 35 -14.89 -1.12 7.83
CA LEU A 35 -13.71 -0.48 7.25
C LEU A 35 -13.03 -1.41 6.25
N THR A 36 -12.44 -0.80 5.24
CA THR A 36 -11.58 -1.54 4.31
C THR A 36 -10.40 -2.13 5.07
N GLY A 37 -10.00 -3.36 4.72
CA GLY A 37 -8.82 -4.01 5.30
C GLY A 37 -7.49 -3.40 4.84
N GLY A 38 -7.52 -2.17 4.34
CA GLY A 38 -6.33 -1.47 3.85
C GLY A 38 -5.35 -1.15 4.97
N LEU A 39 -4.07 -1.38 4.71
CA LEU A 39 -2.98 -1.13 5.64
C LEU A 39 -1.89 -0.31 4.97
N VAL A 40 -1.22 0.51 5.76
CA VAL A 40 0.05 1.13 5.38
C VAL A 40 1.19 0.23 5.85
N ALA A 41 2.12 -0.07 4.96
CA ALA A 41 3.35 -0.78 5.28
C ALA A 41 4.55 0.15 5.10
N THR A 42 5.56 0.03 5.95
CA THR A 42 6.79 0.82 5.89
C THR A 42 8.02 -0.07 5.85
N HIS A 43 9.03 0.34 5.10
CA HIS A 43 10.36 -0.26 5.13
C HIS A 43 11.18 0.37 6.27
N SER A 44 11.24 -0.32 7.41
CA SER A 44 11.88 0.19 8.62
C SER A 44 13.01 -0.71 9.07
N ASN A 45 14.11 -0.13 9.56
CA ASN A 45 15.26 -0.87 10.10
C ASN A 45 15.01 -1.47 11.49
N GLY A 46 13.80 -1.29 12.04
CA GLY A 46 13.39 -1.83 13.32
C GLY A 46 11.91 -1.67 13.59
N LYS A 47 11.41 -2.32 14.64
CA LYS A 47 10.00 -2.27 15.06
C LYS A 47 9.73 -1.25 16.18
N ASN A 48 10.72 -0.43 16.53
CA ASN A 48 10.53 0.63 17.51
C ASN A 48 9.92 1.89 16.85
N ARG A 49 9.40 2.78 17.70
CA ARG A 49 8.72 4.00 17.28
C ARG A 49 9.58 4.88 16.36
N ASP A 50 10.83 5.07 16.72
CA ASP A 50 11.72 6.00 16.00
C ASP A 50 12.08 5.46 14.61
N ALA A 51 12.35 4.17 14.50
CA ALA A 51 12.64 3.52 13.23
C ALA A 51 11.44 3.60 12.28
N ILE A 52 10.23 3.32 12.78
CA ILE A 52 8.98 3.41 12.00
C ILE A 52 8.72 4.87 11.60
N TRP A 53 8.85 5.81 12.54
CA TRP A 53 8.65 7.23 12.27
C TRP A 53 9.61 7.76 11.21
N ASN A 54 10.87 7.38 11.29
CA ASN A 54 11.88 7.78 10.31
C ASN A 54 11.60 7.24 8.91
N SER A 55 11.11 5.99 8.78
CA SER A 55 10.73 5.45 7.47
C SER A 55 9.50 6.15 6.89
N ILE A 56 8.53 6.52 7.71
CA ILE A 56 7.37 7.34 7.28
C ILE A 56 7.84 8.72 6.82
N LYS A 57 8.73 9.37 7.55
CA LYS A 57 9.32 10.67 7.15
C LYS A 57 10.04 10.60 5.81
N ARG A 58 10.76 9.52 5.54
CA ARG A 58 11.42 9.27 4.25
C ARG A 58 10.45 8.80 3.17
N LYS A 59 9.17 8.60 3.51
CA LYS A 59 8.13 8.09 2.59
C LYS A 59 8.43 6.69 2.03
N GLU A 60 9.20 5.90 2.74
CA GLU A 60 9.49 4.51 2.42
C GLU A 60 8.28 3.64 2.81
N ALA A 61 7.15 3.91 2.21
CA ALA A 61 5.87 3.34 2.59
C ALA A 61 5.00 3.06 1.37
N TYR A 62 4.15 2.05 1.49
CA TYR A 62 3.14 1.70 0.50
C TYR A 62 1.85 1.29 1.19
N ALA A 63 0.76 1.17 0.45
CA ALA A 63 -0.53 0.76 0.97
C ALA A 63 -0.98 -0.58 0.38
N THR A 64 -1.76 -1.32 1.13
CA THR A 64 -2.46 -2.52 0.66
C THR A 64 -3.96 -2.36 0.86
N SER A 65 -4.77 -2.94 -0.02
CA SER A 65 -6.23 -2.87 0.04
C SER A 65 -6.89 -4.10 0.68
N GLY A 66 -6.10 -4.98 1.28
CA GLY A 66 -6.56 -6.22 1.93
C GLY A 66 -5.39 -7.17 2.16
N PRO A 67 -4.99 -7.97 1.16
CA PRO A 67 -3.84 -8.87 1.31
C PRO A 67 -2.57 -8.12 1.67
N ARG A 68 -1.84 -8.60 2.68
CA ARG A 68 -0.58 -8.01 3.16
C ARG A 68 0.59 -8.41 2.25
N ILE A 69 0.60 -7.90 1.01
CA ILE A 69 1.71 -8.09 0.09
C ILE A 69 2.95 -7.34 0.56
N LEU A 70 4.12 -7.79 0.12
CA LEU A 70 5.37 -7.04 0.27
C LEU A 70 5.70 -6.40 -1.08
N LEU A 71 6.10 -5.15 -1.06
CA LEU A 71 6.41 -4.37 -2.27
C LEU A 71 7.70 -3.57 -2.07
N TRP A 72 8.61 -3.66 -3.04
CA TRP A 72 9.80 -2.83 -3.17
C TRP A 72 9.77 -2.13 -4.52
N PHE A 73 10.17 -0.88 -4.54
CA PHE A 73 10.27 -0.09 -5.76
C PHE A 73 11.49 0.83 -5.63
N ASN A 74 12.57 0.45 -6.28
CA ASN A 74 13.87 1.07 -6.06
C ASN A 74 14.45 1.62 -7.36
N LEU A 75 15.12 2.76 -7.29
CA LEU A 75 15.98 3.31 -8.33
C LEU A 75 17.38 2.68 -8.19
N VAL A 76 17.86 2.01 -9.23
CA VAL A 76 19.12 1.24 -9.16
C VAL A 76 20.33 1.89 -9.87
N ASN A 77 20.14 3.09 -10.41
CA ASN A 77 21.22 3.86 -11.02
C ASN A 77 21.19 5.33 -10.57
N ALA A 78 21.07 5.56 -9.27
CA ALA A 78 21.22 6.91 -8.74
C ALA A 78 22.61 7.48 -9.06
N PRO A 79 22.77 8.84 -9.11
CA PRO A 79 24.03 9.47 -9.52
C PRO A 79 25.25 9.07 -8.69
N ASN A 80 25.04 8.66 -7.45
CA ASN A 80 26.09 8.14 -6.54
C ASN A 80 26.35 6.64 -6.67
N GLY A 81 25.67 5.96 -7.61
CA GLY A 81 25.76 4.51 -7.81
C GLY A 81 25.05 3.66 -6.77
N GLU A 82 24.36 4.27 -5.81
CA GLU A 82 23.59 3.57 -4.78
C GLU A 82 22.18 3.21 -5.26
N GLU A 83 21.62 2.18 -4.65
CA GLU A 83 20.21 1.86 -4.79
C GLU A 83 19.40 2.75 -3.85
N VAL A 84 18.36 3.39 -4.39
CA VAL A 84 17.52 4.34 -3.66
C VAL A 84 16.09 3.78 -3.56
N PRO A 85 15.55 3.64 -2.34
CA PRO A 85 14.22 3.09 -2.13
C PRO A 85 13.11 4.06 -2.56
N MET A 86 11.88 3.55 -2.56
CA MET A 86 10.68 4.36 -2.78
C MET A 86 10.59 5.55 -1.82
N GLY A 87 9.94 6.63 -2.25
CA GLY A 87 9.75 7.84 -1.44
C GLY A 87 10.81 8.90 -1.62
N ALA A 88 11.98 8.55 -2.14
CA ALA A 88 13.09 9.48 -2.34
C ALA A 88 12.82 10.49 -3.46
N ASN A 89 13.47 11.63 -3.35
CA ASN A 89 13.49 12.67 -4.38
C ASN A 89 14.92 12.82 -4.93
N ILE A 90 15.12 12.35 -6.16
CA ILE A 90 16.43 12.27 -6.79
C ILE A 90 16.41 13.03 -8.11
N LYS A 91 17.41 13.90 -8.31
CA LYS A 91 17.64 14.54 -9.63
C LYS A 91 18.48 13.61 -10.48
N MET A 92 17.98 13.31 -11.68
CA MET A 92 18.65 12.43 -12.63
C MET A 92 19.09 13.20 -13.87
N SER A 93 20.32 12.95 -14.33
CA SER A 93 20.84 13.39 -15.63
C SER A 93 20.75 12.29 -16.70
N GLU A 94 20.63 11.05 -16.26
CA GLU A 94 20.49 9.87 -17.12
C GLU A 94 19.11 9.26 -17.00
N ASN A 95 18.76 8.38 -17.93
CA ASN A 95 17.50 7.64 -17.88
C ASN A 95 17.43 6.79 -16.61
N PRO A 96 16.50 7.05 -15.69
CA PRO A 96 16.39 6.28 -14.47
C PRO A 96 15.98 4.83 -14.76
N ARG A 97 16.64 3.92 -14.07
CA ARG A 97 16.38 2.49 -14.10
C ARG A 97 15.82 2.05 -12.76
N PHE A 98 14.65 1.45 -12.80
CA PHE A 98 13.94 0.99 -11.62
C PHE A 98 13.90 -0.54 -11.56
N VAL A 99 13.87 -1.04 -10.33
CA VAL A 99 13.50 -2.42 -10.02
C VAL A 99 12.25 -2.39 -9.15
N VAL A 100 11.26 -3.16 -9.55
CA VAL A 100 10.06 -3.43 -8.75
C VAL A 100 10.02 -4.89 -8.37
N LYS A 101 9.76 -5.17 -7.10
CA LYS A 101 9.61 -6.52 -6.57
C LYS A 101 8.36 -6.60 -5.71
N ALA A 102 7.55 -7.63 -5.92
CA ALA A 102 6.38 -7.90 -5.10
C ALA A 102 6.41 -9.34 -4.61
N ALA A 103 5.96 -9.58 -3.37
CA ALA A 103 5.75 -10.92 -2.85
C ALA A 103 4.32 -11.02 -2.26
N GLY A 104 3.63 -12.10 -2.57
CA GLY A 104 2.25 -12.33 -2.15
C GLY A 104 2.11 -12.44 -0.64
N SER A 105 0.93 -12.10 -0.15
CA SER A 105 0.59 -12.30 1.25
C SER A 105 0.48 -13.79 1.58
N PHE A 106 0.69 -14.15 2.83
CA PHE A 106 0.42 -15.51 3.28
C PHE A 106 -1.07 -15.85 3.21
N ILE A 107 -1.38 -17.06 2.81
CA ILE A 107 -2.74 -17.62 2.89
C ILE A 107 -3.06 -17.82 4.36
N GLN A 108 -4.24 -17.33 4.77
CA GLN A 108 -4.67 -17.47 6.16
C GLN A 108 -5.26 -18.86 6.39
N LYS A 109 -4.91 -19.48 7.51
CA LYS A 109 -5.58 -20.67 8.04
C LYS A 109 -6.87 -20.26 8.75
N PRO A 110 -7.90 -21.08 8.75
CA PRO A 110 -9.11 -20.83 9.55
C PRO A 110 -8.78 -20.74 11.05
N GLY A 111 -9.54 -19.94 11.77
CA GLY A 111 -9.44 -19.84 13.22
C GLY A 111 -8.26 -19.00 13.70
N CYS A 112 -7.96 -19.15 14.97
CA CYS A 112 -6.86 -18.47 15.65
C CYS A 112 -5.66 -19.41 15.89
N PRO A 113 -4.45 -18.86 15.99
CA PRO A 113 -3.30 -19.66 16.42
C PRO A 113 -3.47 -20.21 17.84
N GLU A 114 -2.88 -21.35 18.12
CA GLU A 114 -2.97 -22.03 19.42
C GLU A 114 -2.55 -21.14 20.59
N TYR A 115 -1.48 -20.38 20.42
CA TYR A 115 -1.03 -19.45 21.47
C TYR A 115 -2.06 -18.37 21.81
N THR A 116 -2.93 -18.00 20.86
CA THR A 116 -4.00 -17.03 21.07
C THR A 116 -5.14 -17.64 21.88
N TYR A 117 -5.50 -18.91 21.56
CA TYR A 117 -6.47 -19.64 22.37
C TYR A 117 -6.00 -19.85 23.80
N ASN A 118 -4.72 -20.19 23.97
CA ASN A 118 -4.12 -20.37 25.29
C ASN A 118 -4.10 -19.08 26.12
N ALA A 119 -3.90 -17.93 25.47
CA ALA A 119 -3.84 -16.63 26.13
C ALA A 119 -5.21 -16.04 26.49
N LEU A 120 -6.22 -16.22 25.63
CA LEU A 120 -7.50 -15.53 25.76
C LEU A 120 -8.70 -16.43 26.04
N GLY A 121 -8.59 -17.71 25.73
CA GLY A 121 -9.71 -18.66 25.80
C GLY A 121 -10.66 -18.53 24.59
N LYS A 122 -11.33 -19.63 24.26
CA LYS A 122 -12.19 -19.73 23.08
C LYS A 122 -13.39 -18.79 23.13
N ASP A 123 -14.06 -18.69 24.28
CA ASP A 123 -15.26 -17.87 24.44
C ASP A 123 -14.95 -16.38 24.29
N LYS A 124 -13.81 -15.95 24.81
CA LYS A 124 -13.36 -14.58 24.65
C LYS A 124 -13.01 -14.26 23.21
N LEU A 125 -12.38 -15.17 22.48
CA LEU A 125 -12.09 -15.01 21.07
C LEU A 125 -13.33 -15.00 20.19
N GLU A 126 -14.33 -15.85 20.53
CA GLU A 126 -15.63 -15.81 19.85
C GLU A 126 -16.30 -14.45 19.99
N HIS A 127 -16.32 -13.92 21.22
CA HIS A 127 -16.87 -12.60 21.48
C HIS A 127 -16.06 -11.49 20.79
N LEU A 128 -14.73 -11.62 20.81
CA LEU A 128 -13.81 -10.60 20.33
C LEU A 128 -13.67 -10.56 18.79
N CYS A 129 -13.61 -11.65 18.08
CA CYS A 129 -13.28 -11.73 16.66
C CYS A 129 -13.94 -12.91 15.93
N LYS A 130 -14.98 -13.50 16.53
CA LYS A 130 -15.65 -14.66 15.96
C LYS A 130 -14.67 -15.81 15.64
N ASN A 131 -13.64 -15.97 16.44
CA ASN A 131 -12.51 -16.88 16.21
C ASN A 131 -11.77 -16.65 14.88
N GLU A 132 -11.86 -15.47 14.29
CA GLU A 132 -11.14 -15.08 13.08
C GLU A 132 -9.92 -14.23 13.47
N CYS A 133 -8.75 -14.85 13.48
CA CYS A 133 -7.48 -14.20 13.78
C CYS A 133 -6.57 -14.12 12.53
N TYR A 134 -5.55 -13.28 12.61
CA TYR A 134 -4.43 -13.38 11.70
C TYR A 134 -3.67 -14.69 11.99
N ASN A 135 -3.89 -15.69 11.13
CA ASN A 135 -3.35 -17.04 11.28
C ASN A 135 -2.68 -17.50 9.97
N PRO A 136 -1.47 -16.95 9.65
CA PRO A 136 -0.81 -17.22 8.37
C PRO A 136 -0.33 -18.66 8.26
N SER A 137 -0.47 -19.22 7.05
CA SER A 137 0.24 -20.44 6.64
C SER A 137 1.64 -20.09 6.12
N ASP A 138 2.40 -21.11 5.73
CA ASP A 138 3.70 -20.94 5.08
C ASP A 138 3.58 -20.71 3.56
N ILE A 139 2.35 -20.78 3.03
CA ILE A 139 2.07 -20.65 1.59
C ILE A 139 1.66 -19.21 1.30
N ARG A 140 2.28 -18.60 0.28
CA ARG A 140 1.92 -17.26 -0.20
C ARG A 140 0.95 -17.32 -1.37
N LYS A 141 0.09 -16.31 -1.45
CA LYS A 141 -0.75 -16.05 -2.63
C LYS A 141 0.12 -15.69 -3.82
N GLN A 142 -0.35 -16.04 -5.00
CA GLN A 142 0.33 -15.69 -6.25
C GLN A 142 0.17 -14.20 -6.55
N ILE A 143 1.16 -13.63 -7.23
CA ILE A 143 1.09 -12.30 -7.84
C ILE A 143 0.81 -12.52 -9.33
N ASP A 144 -0.26 -11.96 -9.84
CA ASP A 144 -0.64 -12.07 -11.24
C ASP A 144 0.20 -11.13 -12.12
N ARG A 145 0.28 -9.87 -11.73
CA ARG A 145 1.00 -8.85 -12.49
C ARG A 145 1.41 -7.65 -11.63
N ILE A 146 2.32 -6.87 -12.15
CA ILE A 146 2.70 -5.56 -11.64
C ILE A 146 2.35 -4.52 -12.71
N GLU A 147 1.59 -3.52 -12.33
CA GLU A 147 1.23 -2.39 -13.18
C GLU A 147 1.93 -1.12 -12.69
N ILE A 148 2.52 -0.39 -13.61
CA ILE A 148 3.17 0.90 -13.34
C ILE A 148 2.32 2.00 -13.94
N VAL A 149 1.84 2.88 -13.09
CA VAL A 149 1.17 4.12 -13.48
C VAL A 149 2.20 5.24 -13.51
N ARG A 150 2.20 6.04 -14.57
CA ARG A 150 3.05 7.22 -14.66
C ARG A 150 2.22 8.49 -14.57
N ILE A 151 2.60 9.37 -13.66
CA ILE A 151 1.95 10.65 -13.47
C ILE A 151 3.00 11.74 -13.63
N ARG A 152 2.72 12.76 -14.44
CA ARG A 152 3.54 13.95 -14.56
C ARG A 152 2.84 15.18 -13.97
N PRO A 153 3.58 16.14 -13.43
CA PRO A 153 3.00 17.40 -12.99
C PRO A 153 2.46 18.21 -14.18
N GLN A 154 1.52 19.11 -13.92
CA GLN A 154 1.09 20.09 -14.92
C GLN A 154 2.27 20.96 -15.35
N SER A 155 2.37 21.19 -16.65
CA SER A 155 3.38 22.09 -17.24
C SER A 155 2.88 23.54 -17.29
N TYR A 156 1.56 23.75 -17.27
CA TYR A 156 0.91 25.07 -17.23
C TYR A 156 -0.45 24.98 -16.53
N LYS A 157 -0.91 26.11 -16.02
CA LYS A 157 -2.21 26.21 -15.33
C LYS A 157 -3.36 25.90 -16.31
N GLY A 158 -4.22 24.96 -15.94
CA GLY A 158 -5.39 24.56 -16.74
C GLY A 158 -5.12 23.41 -17.72
N GLU A 159 -3.89 22.81 -17.72
CA GLU A 159 -3.64 21.59 -18.48
C GLU A 159 -4.59 20.47 -18.04
N ASN A 160 -5.13 19.72 -19.02
CA ASN A 160 -6.06 18.65 -18.74
C ASN A 160 -5.40 17.56 -17.87
N ILE A 161 -5.95 17.35 -16.68
CA ILE A 161 -5.42 16.41 -15.68
C ILE A 161 -5.44 14.97 -16.21
N SER A 162 -6.46 14.58 -16.95
CA SER A 162 -6.56 13.20 -17.49
C SER A 162 -5.40 12.85 -18.43
N SER A 163 -4.80 13.83 -19.10
CA SER A 163 -3.63 13.63 -19.97
C SER A 163 -2.31 13.48 -19.22
N LEU A 164 -2.32 13.76 -17.90
CA LEU A 164 -1.15 13.68 -17.04
C LEU A 164 -0.96 12.29 -16.43
N ILE A 165 -2.03 11.50 -16.44
CA ILE A 165 -2.08 10.17 -15.83
C ILE A 165 -2.04 9.13 -16.94
N GLU A 166 -0.97 8.36 -16.98
CA GLU A 166 -0.84 7.23 -17.89
C GLU A 166 -1.09 5.95 -17.09
N ASP A 167 -2.36 5.58 -16.98
CA ASP A 167 -2.77 4.30 -16.42
C ASP A 167 -2.19 3.16 -17.26
N THR A 168 -1.78 2.09 -16.62
CA THR A 168 -1.18 0.93 -17.29
C THR A 168 -0.03 1.29 -18.23
N TRP A 169 0.77 2.32 -17.88
CA TRP A 169 1.94 2.74 -18.67
C TRP A 169 2.90 1.58 -18.96
N LYS A 170 3.10 0.69 -17.98
CA LYS A 170 3.77 -0.59 -18.15
C LYS A 170 3.06 -1.67 -17.34
N VAL A 171 2.91 -2.84 -17.95
CA VAL A 171 2.33 -4.02 -17.31
C VAL A 171 3.32 -5.19 -17.43
N PHE A 172 3.68 -5.78 -16.32
CA PHE A 172 4.55 -6.94 -16.25
C PHE A 172 3.75 -8.13 -15.70
N LYS A 173 3.55 -9.15 -16.52
CA LYS A 173 2.92 -10.39 -16.06
C LYS A 173 3.91 -11.23 -15.29
N CYS A 174 3.53 -11.65 -14.09
CA CYS A 174 4.33 -12.55 -13.27
C CYS A 174 4.26 -13.99 -13.80
N PRO A 175 5.29 -14.81 -13.57
CA PRO A 175 5.23 -16.23 -13.92
C PRO A 175 4.04 -16.91 -13.22
N LYS A 176 3.37 -17.80 -13.94
CA LYS A 176 2.29 -18.60 -13.35
C LYS A 176 2.83 -19.40 -12.17
N SER A 177 2.05 -19.48 -11.11
CA SER A 177 2.40 -20.17 -9.87
C SER A 177 3.54 -19.53 -9.06
N SER A 178 3.95 -18.30 -9.37
CA SER A 178 4.94 -17.59 -8.57
C SER A 178 4.30 -16.76 -7.47
N SER A 179 4.81 -16.89 -6.26
CA SER A 179 4.41 -16.08 -5.11
C SER A 179 5.19 -14.77 -5.01
N ASP A 180 6.24 -14.62 -5.81
CA ASP A 180 7.07 -13.43 -5.92
C ASP A 180 7.39 -13.11 -7.38
N CYS A 181 7.63 -11.84 -7.64
CA CYS A 181 7.75 -11.32 -8.98
C CYS A 181 8.64 -10.08 -8.95
N SER A 182 9.63 -10.03 -9.82
CA SER A 182 10.57 -8.92 -9.90
C SER A 182 10.86 -8.54 -11.35
N PHE A 183 10.81 -7.23 -11.63
CA PHE A 183 11.09 -6.68 -12.96
C PHE A 183 11.95 -5.44 -12.86
N SER A 184 12.77 -5.23 -13.89
CA SER A 184 13.51 -3.99 -14.07
C SER A 184 13.02 -3.27 -15.33
N PHE A 185 13.02 -1.94 -15.29
CA PHE A 185 12.68 -1.13 -16.44
C PHE A 185 13.36 0.24 -16.41
N THR A 186 13.54 0.83 -17.58
CA THR A 186 14.13 2.16 -17.75
C THR A 186 13.05 3.14 -18.21
N VAL A 187 13.09 4.35 -17.65
CA VAL A 187 12.25 5.47 -18.08
C VAL A 187 13.08 6.39 -18.97
N LYS A 188 12.63 6.61 -20.21
CA LYS A 188 13.28 7.61 -21.07
C LYS A 188 12.90 9.01 -20.60
N ILE A 189 13.89 9.79 -20.19
CA ILE A 189 13.73 11.21 -19.90
C ILE A 189 13.72 11.94 -21.25
N LYS A 190 12.60 12.59 -21.58
CA LYS A 190 12.62 13.62 -22.63
C LYS A 190 13.27 14.87 -22.01
N LEU A 191 14.52 15.11 -22.32
CA LEU A 191 15.16 16.40 -22.03
C LEU A 191 14.38 17.47 -22.81
N ILE A 192 13.54 18.23 -22.11
CA ILE A 192 12.91 19.41 -22.68
C ILE A 192 13.99 20.49 -22.70
N SER A 193 14.74 20.54 -23.79
CA SER A 193 15.61 21.66 -24.10
C SER A 193 14.76 22.87 -24.52
N LYS A 194 13.99 23.43 -23.60
CA LYS A 194 13.46 24.78 -23.76
C LYS A 194 14.25 25.71 -22.85
N VAL A 195 15.31 26.25 -23.38
CA VAL A 195 15.91 27.48 -22.89
C VAL A 195 14.88 28.60 -23.16
N TYR A 196 14.20 29.05 -22.13
CA TYR A 196 13.50 30.31 -22.21
C TYR A 196 14.55 31.40 -22.11
N LYS A 197 14.73 32.17 -23.22
CA LYS A 197 15.42 33.45 -23.22
C LYS A 197 14.50 34.49 -22.55
#